data_7aee6c4266413e057259d839143f8b1c
#
_entry.id   7aee6c4266413e057259d839143f8b1c
#
_cell.length_a   1.000
_cell.length_b   1.000
_cell.length_c   1.000
_cell.angle_alpha   90.00
_cell.angle_beta   90.00
_cell.angle_gamma   90.00
#
_symmetry.space_group_name_H-M   'P 1'
#
loop_
_entity.id
_entity.type
_entity.pdbx_description
1 polymer ?
#
loop_
_entity_poly.entity_id
_entity_poly.type
_entity_poly.pdbx_seq_one_letter_code
_entity_poly.pdbx_strand_id
1 'polypeptide(L)'
;MGNKENKMFCFQCQETAGCSGCTVSGVCGKKPDVAAMQDLLVYVTKGLSAVTTELRFDGKEIEAYVNEMIIVNLFTTITNANFDKDSIIERIKNTLATKEELIRKVENREVLPEAALWKGTEADFEAKASRVGILSTENEDIRSLRELITYGLKGLATYAKHAAALAHTDVEIDAFLQRALAATLDDSLSADQLTALTLETGSYGVKVMELLDKANTETYGNPEITKVNIGVGKNPGILVSGHDLRDLEMLLEQTQGTGVDVYTHSEMLPAHYYPAFKKYSNFIGNYGNAWWKQKEEFERFHGPILMTTNCIVPPKDSYKDRMYTTGAASYSGCTHIPGAIGEEKDFSAIIEQAKKCPAPEEIEHGEIVGGFAHAQVLALADKIVEAVKSGAIRKFVVMAGCDGRAKSRNYYTDFAKGLPKDTVILTAGCAKYKYNKLDLGDIGGIPRVLDAGQCNDSYSLAVIALKLKEVFELNDINELPIVYNIAWYEQKAVIVLLALLSLGVKNIHLGPTLPAFLSPNVAKILVDNFGISGIGTVEEDLKNLIG
;
A
#
# COMPACT_ATOMS: atom_id res chain seq x y z
N MET A 1 -13.25 -30.27 -23.86
CA MET A 1 -13.29 -29.26 -22.77
C MET A 1 -13.51 -27.94 -23.47
N GLY A 2 -14.69 -27.33 -23.35
CA GLY A 2 -15.00 -26.09 -24.06
C GLY A 2 -14.09 -24.97 -23.59
N ASN A 3 -13.54 -24.21 -24.53
CA ASN A 3 -12.83 -22.96 -24.29
C ASN A 3 -13.75 -22.04 -23.47
N LYS A 4 -13.51 -21.94 -22.15
CA LYS A 4 -14.10 -20.84 -21.38
C LYS A 4 -13.39 -19.58 -21.84
N GLU A 5 -14.08 -18.75 -22.63
CA GLU A 5 -13.58 -17.42 -22.97
C GLU A 5 -13.19 -16.72 -21.67
N ASN A 6 -11.94 -16.25 -21.60
CA ASN A 6 -11.47 -15.43 -20.48
C ASN A 6 -12.28 -14.13 -20.50
N LYS A 7 -13.05 -13.89 -19.42
CA LYS A 7 -13.83 -12.66 -19.27
C LYS A 7 -13.00 -11.48 -18.79
N MET A 8 -11.84 -11.74 -18.22
CA MET A 8 -10.86 -10.76 -17.73
C MET A 8 -9.51 -11.46 -17.56
N PHE A 9 -8.45 -10.68 -17.32
CA PHE A 9 -7.20 -11.20 -16.78
C PHE A 9 -6.63 -10.24 -15.73
N CYS A 10 -6.27 -10.75 -14.54
CA CYS A 10 -5.63 -9.94 -13.51
C CYS A 10 -4.81 -10.84 -12.59
N PHE A 11 -3.52 -10.51 -12.40
CA PHE A 11 -2.61 -11.23 -11.52
C PHE A 11 -1.79 -10.30 -10.59
N GLN A 12 -2.30 -9.07 -10.35
CA GLN A 12 -1.55 -8.03 -9.65
C GLN A 12 -1.41 -8.23 -8.13
N CYS A 13 -2.19 -9.14 -7.51
CA CYS A 13 -2.16 -9.37 -6.06
C CYS A 13 -1.77 -10.82 -5.72
N GLN A 14 -1.36 -11.03 -4.48
CA GLN A 14 -0.94 -12.35 -3.99
C GLN A 14 -2.07 -13.38 -3.99
N GLU A 15 -3.32 -12.96 -3.77
CA GLU A 15 -4.49 -13.86 -3.75
C GLU A 15 -5.09 -14.13 -5.14
N THR A 16 -4.37 -13.81 -6.22
CA THR A 16 -4.86 -14.11 -7.57
C THR A 16 -5.16 -15.59 -7.76
N ALA A 17 -6.19 -15.90 -8.53
CA ALA A 17 -6.71 -17.26 -8.67
C ALA A 17 -5.62 -18.25 -9.10
N GLY A 18 -5.43 -19.30 -8.31
CA GLY A 18 -4.44 -20.36 -8.56
C GLY A 18 -2.99 -19.88 -8.68
N CYS A 19 -2.65 -18.72 -8.13
CA CYS A 19 -1.34 -18.07 -8.30
C CYS A 19 -0.93 -17.90 -9.78
N SER A 20 -1.91 -17.75 -10.69
CA SER A 20 -1.68 -17.65 -12.14
C SER A 20 -2.46 -16.51 -12.80
N GLY A 21 -3.61 -16.15 -12.27
CA GLY A 21 -4.44 -15.07 -12.78
C GLY A 21 -5.94 -15.30 -12.61
N CYS A 22 -6.67 -14.23 -12.32
CA CYS A 22 -8.12 -14.21 -12.31
C CYS A 22 -8.65 -14.06 -13.74
N THR A 23 -9.44 -15.00 -14.25
CA THR A 23 -9.93 -15.04 -15.63
C THR A 23 -11.44 -14.94 -15.77
N VAL A 24 -12.19 -15.16 -14.68
CA VAL A 24 -13.67 -15.12 -14.66
C VAL A 24 -14.17 -13.95 -13.83
N SER A 25 -13.61 -13.79 -12.63
CA SER A 25 -13.84 -12.68 -11.70
C SER A 25 -12.64 -12.60 -10.76
N GLY A 26 -12.37 -11.43 -10.21
CA GLY A 26 -11.32 -11.26 -9.19
C GLY A 26 -11.64 -12.03 -7.91
N VAL A 27 -10.67 -12.71 -7.30
CA VAL A 27 -10.80 -13.27 -5.95
C VAL A 27 -11.15 -12.17 -4.93
N CYS A 28 -10.70 -10.94 -5.18
CA CYS A 28 -11.05 -9.75 -4.41
C CYS A 28 -12.51 -9.29 -4.56
N GLY A 29 -13.27 -9.87 -5.50
CA GLY A 29 -14.64 -9.48 -5.84
C GLY A 29 -14.75 -8.53 -7.04
N LYS A 30 -13.63 -8.18 -7.70
CA LYS A 30 -13.64 -7.34 -8.90
C LYS A 30 -14.35 -8.05 -10.05
N LYS A 31 -15.32 -7.37 -10.66
CA LYS A 31 -16.07 -7.86 -11.82
C LYS A 31 -15.28 -7.66 -13.12
N PRO A 32 -15.54 -8.45 -14.19
CA PRO A 32 -14.83 -8.34 -15.46
C PRO A 32 -14.93 -6.95 -16.11
N ASP A 33 -16.09 -6.31 -16.06
CA ASP A 33 -16.31 -4.99 -16.62
C ASP A 33 -15.54 -3.90 -15.85
N VAL A 34 -15.42 -4.01 -14.54
CA VAL A 34 -14.56 -3.14 -13.71
C VAL A 34 -13.09 -3.37 -14.05
N ALA A 35 -12.67 -4.63 -14.23
CA ALA A 35 -11.30 -4.97 -14.61
C ALA A 35 -10.93 -4.37 -15.97
N ALA A 36 -11.82 -4.47 -16.96
CA ALA A 36 -11.63 -3.89 -18.29
C ALA A 36 -11.46 -2.37 -18.23
N MET A 37 -12.28 -1.68 -17.44
CA MET A 37 -12.15 -0.22 -17.28
C MET A 37 -10.89 0.17 -16.51
N GLN A 38 -10.44 -0.63 -15.55
CA GLN A 38 -9.14 -0.40 -14.89
C GLN A 38 -7.97 -0.57 -15.86
N ASP A 39 -7.98 -1.59 -16.71
CA ASP A 39 -6.95 -1.77 -17.75
C ASP A 39 -6.92 -0.59 -18.71
N LEU A 40 -8.09 -0.11 -19.14
CA LEU A 40 -8.19 1.06 -20.00
C LEU A 40 -7.71 2.34 -19.28
N LEU A 41 -8.05 2.52 -18.00
CA LEU A 41 -7.58 3.67 -17.21
C LEU A 41 -6.04 3.67 -17.11
N VAL A 42 -5.43 2.52 -16.88
CA VAL A 42 -3.96 2.39 -16.89
C VAL A 42 -3.40 2.74 -18.25
N TYR A 43 -3.99 2.25 -19.33
CA TYR A 43 -3.55 2.53 -20.70
C TYR A 43 -3.61 4.02 -21.06
N VAL A 44 -4.72 4.70 -20.78
CA VAL A 44 -4.83 6.15 -21.06
C VAL A 44 -3.92 6.97 -20.15
N THR A 45 -3.66 6.51 -18.93
CA THR A 45 -2.71 7.14 -18.01
C THR A 45 -1.26 6.98 -18.49
N LYS A 46 -0.90 5.82 -19.04
CA LYS A 46 0.38 5.63 -19.75
C LYS A 46 0.51 6.59 -20.92
N GLY A 47 -0.56 6.76 -21.70
CA GLY A 47 -0.60 7.71 -22.83
C GLY A 47 -0.42 9.16 -22.37
N LEU A 48 -1.11 9.59 -21.30
CA LEU A 48 -0.92 10.92 -20.71
C LEU A 48 0.52 11.10 -20.19
N SER A 49 1.08 10.06 -19.57
CA SER A 49 2.45 10.08 -19.06
C SER A 49 3.50 10.20 -20.16
N ALA A 50 3.25 9.61 -21.33
CA ALA A 50 4.11 9.81 -22.51
C ALA A 50 4.06 11.26 -23.01
N VAL A 51 2.88 11.88 -23.03
CA VAL A 51 2.73 13.30 -23.41
C VAL A 51 3.45 14.21 -22.42
N THR A 52 3.27 14.01 -21.11
CA THR A 52 3.92 14.85 -20.08
C THR A 52 5.44 14.64 -20.05
N THR A 53 5.91 13.45 -20.34
CA THR A 53 7.36 13.16 -20.46
C THR A 53 7.97 13.91 -21.63
N GLU A 54 7.31 13.92 -22.78
CA GLU A 54 7.78 14.67 -23.95
C GLU A 54 7.74 16.19 -23.70
N LEU A 55 6.69 16.70 -23.05
CA LEU A 55 6.62 18.11 -22.69
C LEU A 55 7.76 18.52 -21.75
N ARG A 56 8.16 17.68 -20.79
CA ARG A 56 9.32 17.95 -19.94
C ARG A 56 10.62 17.92 -20.74
N PHE A 57 10.74 17.02 -21.72
CA PHE A 57 11.87 17.00 -22.64
C PHE A 57 11.97 18.29 -23.44
N ASP A 58 10.84 18.87 -23.86
CA ASP A 58 10.73 20.19 -24.48
C ASP A 58 10.96 21.37 -23.49
N GLY A 59 11.31 21.08 -22.22
CA GLY A 59 11.55 22.09 -21.19
C GLY A 59 10.30 22.75 -20.63
N LYS A 60 9.12 22.14 -20.83
CA LYS A 60 7.83 22.66 -20.35
C LYS A 60 7.49 22.11 -18.95
N GLU A 61 7.00 22.98 -18.10
CA GLU A 61 6.46 22.58 -16.78
C GLU A 61 5.11 21.88 -16.93
N ILE A 62 4.84 20.93 -16.04
CA ILE A 62 3.56 20.22 -15.94
C ILE A 62 2.80 20.77 -14.74
N GLU A 63 1.57 21.16 -14.97
CA GLU A 63 0.69 21.69 -13.92
C GLU A 63 0.40 20.63 -12.85
N ALA A 64 0.29 21.05 -11.60
CA ALA A 64 0.13 20.16 -10.45
C ALA A 64 -1.06 19.21 -10.60
N TYR A 65 -2.20 19.70 -11.08
CA TYR A 65 -3.40 18.88 -11.25
C TYR A 65 -3.22 17.72 -12.22
N VAL A 66 -2.31 17.84 -13.20
CA VAL A 66 -1.99 16.75 -14.14
C VAL A 66 -1.17 15.66 -13.44
N ASN A 67 -0.20 16.06 -12.62
CA ASN A 67 0.58 15.12 -11.80
C ASN A 67 -0.35 14.37 -10.84
N GLU A 68 -1.23 15.09 -10.14
CA GLU A 68 -2.23 14.52 -9.24
C GLU A 68 -3.20 13.57 -9.96
N MET A 69 -3.66 13.93 -11.17
CA MET A 69 -4.52 13.06 -11.99
C MET A 69 -3.85 11.71 -12.27
N ILE A 70 -2.58 11.72 -12.68
CA ILE A 70 -1.82 10.49 -12.96
C ILE A 70 -1.67 9.64 -11.70
N ILE A 71 -1.30 10.26 -10.59
CA ILE A 71 -1.15 9.61 -9.28
C ILE A 71 -2.47 8.96 -8.84
N VAL A 72 -3.59 9.70 -8.90
CA VAL A 72 -4.90 9.20 -8.46
C VAL A 72 -5.44 8.12 -9.40
N ASN A 73 -5.20 8.24 -10.71
CA ASN A 73 -5.57 7.19 -11.66
C ASN A 73 -4.87 5.86 -11.34
N LEU A 74 -3.56 5.88 -11.08
CA LEU A 74 -2.82 4.69 -10.67
C LEU A 74 -3.35 4.14 -9.34
N PHE A 75 -3.56 5.00 -8.35
CA PHE A 75 -4.12 4.61 -7.06
C PHE A 75 -5.51 3.96 -7.20
N THR A 76 -6.37 4.49 -8.07
CA THR A 76 -7.70 3.93 -8.34
C THR A 76 -7.63 2.46 -8.79
N THR A 77 -6.55 2.05 -9.43
CA THR A 77 -6.38 0.71 -10.02
C THR A 77 -5.61 -0.28 -9.14
N ILE A 78 -5.16 0.11 -7.95
CA ILE A 78 -4.55 -0.86 -7.03
C ILE A 78 -5.58 -1.87 -6.52
N THR A 79 -5.10 -2.95 -5.95
CA THR A 79 -5.97 -4.02 -5.44
C THR A 79 -6.93 -3.49 -4.37
N ASN A 80 -8.22 -3.80 -4.51
CA ASN A 80 -9.28 -3.48 -3.54
C ASN A 80 -9.51 -1.97 -3.28
N ALA A 81 -9.18 -1.10 -4.22
CA ALA A 81 -9.40 0.34 -4.07
C ALA A 81 -10.75 0.79 -4.62
N ASN A 82 -11.02 0.51 -5.88
CA ASN A 82 -12.21 1.01 -6.56
C ASN A 82 -12.93 -0.11 -7.32
N PHE A 83 -14.19 -0.33 -6.96
CA PHE A 83 -15.09 -1.32 -7.57
C PHE A 83 -16.25 -0.66 -8.32
N ASP A 84 -16.19 0.65 -8.51
CA ASP A 84 -17.24 1.44 -9.16
C ASP A 84 -16.86 1.75 -10.61
N LYS A 85 -17.51 1.06 -11.54
CA LYS A 85 -17.28 1.20 -12.99
C LYS A 85 -17.50 2.63 -13.46
N ASP A 86 -18.54 3.30 -12.98
CA ASP A 86 -18.90 4.64 -13.45
C ASP A 86 -17.86 5.68 -13.00
N SER A 87 -17.38 5.56 -11.78
CA SER A 87 -16.26 6.37 -11.26
C SER A 87 -14.99 6.20 -12.11
N ILE A 88 -14.68 4.98 -12.56
CA ILE A 88 -13.51 4.71 -13.40
C ILE A 88 -13.70 5.28 -14.81
N ILE A 89 -14.89 5.14 -15.39
CA ILE A 89 -15.24 5.71 -16.71
C ILE A 89 -15.07 7.24 -16.70
N GLU A 90 -15.51 7.91 -15.64
CA GLU A 90 -15.34 9.35 -15.52
C GLU A 90 -13.86 9.76 -15.47
N ARG A 91 -13.03 9.01 -14.75
CA ARG A 91 -11.58 9.22 -14.75
C ARG A 91 -10.94 9.03 -16.14
N ILE A 92 -11.38 8.02 -16.90
CA ILE A 92 -10.92 7.82 -18.28
C ILE A 92 -11.26 9.03 -19.15
N LYS A 93 -12.50 9.52 -19.07
CA LYS A 93 -12.94 10.72 -19.83
C LYS A 93 -12.10 11.95 -19.50
N ASN A 94 -11.90 12.22 -18.21
CA ASN A 94 -11.12 13.35 -17.75
C ASN A 94 -9.65 13.24 -18.19
N THR A 95 -9.07 12.03 -18.12
CA THR A 95 -7.71 11.77 -18.56
C THR A 95 -7.55 11.99 -20.07
N LEU A 96 -8.50 11.53 -20.88
CA LEU A 96 -8.51 11.76 -22.34
C LEU A 96 -8.63 13.23 -22.68
N ALA A 97 -9.49 13.98 -22.01
CA ALA A 97 -9.67 15.42 -22.22
C ALA A 97 -8.37 16.19 -21.90
N THR A 98 -7.76 15.92 -20.75
CA THR A 98 -6.46 16.52 -20.37
C THR A 98 -5.36 16.16 -21.35
N LYS A 99 -5.29 14.89 -21.76
CA LYS A 99 -4.32 14.44 -22.76
C LYS A 99 -4.48 15.16 -24.11
N GLU A 100 -5.71 15.35 -24.57
CA GLU A 100 -5.99 16.10 -25.83
C GLU A 100 -5.59 17.56 -25.76
N GLU A 101 -5.72 18.18 -24.61
CA GLU A 101 -5.24 19.55 -24.39
C GLU A 101 -3.71 19.61 -24.45
N LEU A 102 -3.04 18.74 -23.69
CA LEU A 102 -1.59 18.77 -23.54
C LEU A 102 -0.86 18.35 -24.82
N ILE A 103 -1.39 17.41 -25.58
CA ILE A 103 -0.74 16.94 -26.82
C ILE A 103 -0.61 18.06 -27.87
N ARG A 104 -1.45 19.12 -27.78
CA ARG A 104 -1.34 20.30 -28.65
C ARG A 104 -0.08 21.10 -28.40
N LYS A 105 0.49 20.98 -27.20
CA LYS A 105 1.69 21.68 -26.72
C LYS A 105 2.98 20.92 -27.06
N VAL A 106 2.91 19.65 -27.49
CA VAL A 106 4.06 18.83 -27.87
C VAL A 106 4.58 19.24 -29.24
N GLU A 107 5.88 19.48 -29.37
CA GLU A 107 6.53 19.96 -30.58
C GLU A 107 6.65 18.84 -31.62
N ASN A 108 7.19 17.68 -31.22
CA ASN A 108 7.33 16.51 -32.08
C ASN A 108 6.36 15.40 -31.68
N ARG A 109 5.20 15.33 -32.34
CA ARG A 109 4.18 14.31 -32.04
C ARG A 109 4.48 12.94 -32.65
N GLU A 110 5.44 12.86 -33.58
CA GLU A 110 5.79 11.59 -34.24
C GLU A 110 6.46 10.59 -33.30
N VAL A 111 7.07 11.08 -32.23
CA VAL A 111 7.70 10.23 -31.20
C VAL A 111 6.69 9.63 -30.21
N LEU A 112 5.44 10.11 -30.21
CA LEU A 112 4.44 9.69 -29.25
C LEU A 112 3.89 8.30 -29.57
N PRO A 113 3.76 7.42 -28.56
CA PRO A 113 3.19 6.09 -28.72
C PRO A 113 1.68 6.15 -29.03
N GLU A 114 1.14 5.05 -29.53
CA GLU A 114 -0.29 4.93 -29.87
C GLU A 114 -1.20 5.30 -28.68
N ALA A 115 -0.83 4.94 -27.46
CA ALA A 115 -1.59 5.28 -26.26
C ALA A 115 -1.73 6.80 -26.03
N ALA A 116 -0.72 7.58 -26.41
CA ALA A 116 -0.78 9.05 -26.36
C ALA A 116 -1.71 9.61 -27.44
N LEU A 117 -1.76 8.98 -28.61
CA LEU A 117 -2.52 9.44 -29.76
C LEU A 117 -3.98 8.95 -29.76
N TRP A 118 -4.27 7.84 -29.08
CA TRP A 118 -5.59 7.24 -29.07
C TRP A 118 -6.66 8.19 -28.51
N LYS A 119 -7.77 8.29 -29.25
CA LYS A 119 -8.96 9.05 -28.91
C LYS A 119 -10.16 8.13 -28.98
N GLY A 120 -11.01 8.17 -27.96
CA GLY A 120 -12.22 7.37 -27.93
C GLY A 120 -13.29 8.01 -27.06
N THR A 121 -14.51 7.64 -27.34
CA THR A 121 -15.69 7.96 -26.51
C THR A 121 -16.04 6.74 -25.65
N GLU A 122 -16.96 6.90 -24.74
CA GLU A 122 -17.41 5.80 -23.87
C GLU A 122 -17.88 4.56 -24.68
N ALA A 123 -18.45 4.78 -25.89
CA ALA A 123 -18.86 3.70 -26.77
C ALA A 123 -17.69 2.83 -27.28
N ASP A 124 -16.47 3.37 -27.26
CA ASP A 124 -15.26 2.70 -27.74
C ASP A 124 -14.51 1.97 -26.62
N PHE A 125 -14.84 2.24 -25.36
CA PHE A 125 -14.02 1.83 -24.20
C PHE A 125 -13.91 0.32 -24.05
N GLU A 126 -15.00 -0.43 -24.16
CA GLU A 126 -14.98 -1.90 -24.02
C GLU A 126 -14.15 -2.55 -25.12
N ALA A 127 -14.30 -2.07 -26.38
CA ALA A 127 -13.54 -2.56 -27.51
C ALA A 127 -12.04 -2.25 -27.37
N LYS A 128 -11.67 -1.08 -26.83
CA LYS A 128 -10.28 -0.73 -26.59
C LYS A 128 -9.70 -1.52 -25.42
N ALA A 129 -10.42 -1.62 -24.32
CA ALA A 129 -9.99 -2.36 -23.12
C ALA A 129 -9.62 -3.82 -23.44
N SER A 130 -10.36 -4.47 -24.34
CA SER A 130 -10.08 -5.86 -24.75
C SER A 130 -8.73 -6.05 -25.48
N ARG A 131 -8.07 -4.96 -25.88
CA ARG A 131 -6.82 -4.98 -26.67
C ARG A 131 -5.60 -4.48 -25.90
N VAL A 132 -5.80 -3.83 -24.76
CA VAL A 132 -4.73 -3.10 -24.04
C VAL A 132 -4.48 -3.61 -22.63
N GLY A 133 -5.11 -4.73 -22.25
CA GLY A 133 -4.88 -5.38 -20.97
C GLY A 133 -3.51 -6.06 -20.87
N ILE A 134 -3.25 -6.65 -19.72
CA ILE A 134 -1.96 -7.26 -19.36
C ILE A 134 -1.43 -8.22 -20.44
N LEU A 135 -2.31 -9.05 -21.01
CA LEU A 135 -1.95 -10.06 -22.02
C LEU A 135 -1.67 -9.49 -23.41
N SER A 136 -1.81 -8.17 -23.64
CA SER A 136 -1.43 -7.54 -24.89
C SER A 136 0.08 -7.57 -25.15
N THR A 137 0.90 -7.72 -24.12
CA THR A 137 2.34 -8.00 -24.24
C THR A 137 2.55 -9.51 -24.32
N GLU A 138 2.86 -10.02 -25.51
CA GLU A 138 2.95 -11.48 -25.75
C GLU A 138 4.19 -12.12 -25.10
N ASN A 139 5.34 -11.46 -25.16
CA ASN A 139 6.56 -11.95 -24.53
C ASN A 139 6.41 -11.94 -23.00
N GLU A 140 6.51 -13.12 -22.38
CA GLU A 140 6.26 -13.31 -20.95
C GLU A 140 7.25 -12.55 -20.06
N ASP A 141 8.52 -12.49 -20.43
CA ASP A 141 9.56 -11.80 -19.65
C ASP A 141 9.39 -10.28 -19.74
N ILE A 142 9.12 -9.76 -20.92
CA ILE A 142 8.84 -8.33 -21.12
C ILE A 142 7.55 -7.96 -20.40
N ARG A 143 6.50 -8.76 -20.49
CA ARG A 143 5.25 -8.57 -19.76
C ARG A 143 5.50 -8.54 -18.25
N SER A 144 6.25 -9.50 -17.73
CA SER A 144 6.61 -9.59 -16.32
C SER A 144 7.31 -8.33 -15.82
N LEU A 145 8.30 -7.84 -16.55
CA LEU A 145 9.05 -6.62 -16.20
C LEU A 145 8.18 -5.36 -16.31
N ARG A 146 7.39 -5.23 -17.37
CA ARG A 146 6.46 -4.10 -17.54
C ARG A 146 5.42 -4.04 -16.41
N GLU A 147 4.86 -5.18 -16.02
CA GLU A 147 3.89 -5.24 -14.93
C GLU A 147 4.56 -5.02 -13.57
N LEU A 148 5.77 -5.53 -13.35
CA LEU A 148 6.54 -5.26 -12.13
C LEU A 148 6.82 -3.76 -11.94
N ILE A 149 7.22 -3.06 -13.02
CA ILE A 149 7.38 -1.61 -13.02
C ILE A 149 6.03 -0.92 -12.76
N THR A 150 4.99 -1.27 -13.51
CA THR A 150 3.65 -0.67 -13.38
C THR A 150 3.10 -0.84 -11.97
N TYR A 151 3.26 -2.02 -11.37
CA TYR A 151 2.78 -2.29 -10.00
C TYR A 151 3.62 -1.56 -8.95
N GLY A 152 4.93 -1.47 -9.14
CA GLY A 152 5.79 -0.62 -8.33
C GLY A 152 5.35 0.85 -8.38
N LEU A 153 5.08 1.38 -9.58
CA LEU A 153 4.60 2.75 -9.78
C LEU A 153 3.21 2.99 -9.20
N LYS A 154 2.31 2.01 -9.23
CA LYS A 154 1.01 2.09 -8.53
C LYS A 154 1.22 2.26 -7.01
N GLY A 155 2.14 1.49 -6.43
CA GLY A 155 2.51 1.64 -5.02
C GLY A 155 3.13 3.00 -4.71
N LEU A 156 4.08 3.45 -5.54
CA LEU A 156 4.71 4.76 -5.44
C LEU A 156 3.67 5.90 -5.49
N ALA A 157 2.73 5.82 -6.43
CA ALA A 157 1.67 6.81 -6.59
C ALA A 157 0.80 6.94 -5.33
N THR A 158 0.55 5.85 -4.60
CA THR A 158 -0.24 5.91 -3.36
C THR A 158 0.47 6.71 -2.28
N TYR A 159 1.77 6.53 -2.12
CA TYR A 159 2.57 7.27 -1.14
C TYR A 159 2.73 8.73 -1.54
N ALA A 160 2.95 9.02 -2.82
CA ALA A 160 2.98 10.39 -3.35
C ALA A 160 1.64 11.12 -3.09
N LYS A 161 0.50 10.45 -3.27
CA LYS A 161 -0.83 11.01 -2.98
C LYS A 161 -0.97 11.40 -1.50
N HIS A 162 -0.51 10.54 -0.59
CA HIS A 162 -0.61 10.83 0.83
C HIS A 162 0.30 12.00 1.24
N ALA A 163 1.51 12.10 0.68
CA ALA A 163 2.39 13.24 0.88
C ALA A 163 1.77 14.54 0.34
N ALA A 164 1.21 14.50 -0.88
CA ALA A 164 0.54 15.64 -1.50
C ALA A 164 -0.68 16.12 -0.69
N ALA A 165 -1.42 15.21 -0.04
CA ALA A 165 -2.53 15.57 0.85
C ALA A 165 -2.08 16.43 2.06
N LEU A 166 -0.79 16.37 2.40
CA LEU A 166 -0.13 17.19 3.42
C LEU A 166 0.76 18.29 2.81
N ALA A 167 0.48 18.68 1.57
CA ALA A 167 1.21 19.72 0.83
C ALA A 167 2.71 19.43 0.62
N HIS A 168 3.10 18.16 0.59
CA HIS A 168 4.45 17.73 0.27
C HIS A 168 4.47 17.04 -1.10
N THR A 169 5.14 17.66 -2.07
CA THR A 169 5.30 17.13 -3.43
C THR A 169 6.76 17.20 -3.84
N ASP A 170 7.16 16.36 -4.79
CA ASP A 170 8.49 16.36 -5.37
C ASP A 170 8.38 16.17 -6.89
N VAL A 171 8.82 17.18 -7.64
CA VAL A 171 8.75 17.20 -9.10
C VAL A 171 9.61 16.10 -9.75
N GLU A 172 10.70 15.67 -9.09
CA GLU A 172 11.53 14.57 -9.60
C GLU A 172 10.82 13.23 -9.48
N ILE A 173 10.07 13.02 -8.39
CA ILE A 173 9.23 11.82 -8.21
C ILE A 173 8.13 11.78 -9.26
N ASP A 174 7.44 12.90 -9.49
CA ASP A 174 6.38 12.99 -10.51
C ASP A 174 6.94 12.74 -11.91
N ALA A 175 8.07 13.36 -12.24
CA ALA A 175 8.72 13.20 -13.55
C ALA A 175 9.18 11.75 -13.77
N PHE A 176 9.78 11.14 -12.75
CA PHE A 176 10.21 9.74 -12.82
C PHE A 176 9.02 8.79 -13.03
N LEU A 177 7.98 8.92 -12.20
CA LEU A 177 6.78 8.09 -12.27
C LEU A 177 6.22 8.09 -13.69
N GLN A 178 6.08 9.29 -14.30
CA GLN A 178 5.51 9.45 -15.63
C GLN A 178 6.43 8.89 -16.71
N ARG A 179 7.74 9.17 -16.64
CA ARG A 179 8.73 8.61 -17.56
C ARG A 179 8.78 7.08 -17.51
N ALA A 180 8.82 6.51 -16.31
CA ALA A 180 8.88 5.06 -16.13
C ALA A 180 7.58 4.38 -16.59
N LEU A 181 6.43 5.00 -16.33
CA LEU A 181 5.14 4.50 -16.78
C LEU A 181 5.04 4.54 -18.32
N ALA A 182 5.46 5.63 -18.95
CA ALA A 182 5.53 5.77 -20.42
C ALA A 182 6.48 4.73 -21.04
N ALA A 183 7.63 4.48 -20.43
CA ALA A 183 8.61 3.50 -20.90
C ALA A 183 8.05 2.07 -20.99
N THR A 184 7.00 1.73 -20.23
CA THR A 184 6.32 0.42 -20.35
C THR A 184 5.55 0.26 -21.66
N LEU A 185 5.42 1.32 -22.49
CA LEU A 185 4.82 1.29 -23.82
C LEU A 185 5.86 1.11 -24.93
N ASP A 186 7.15 1.23 -24.62
CA ASP A 186 8.22 1.19 -25.61
C ASP A 186 8.64 -0.25 -25.91
N ASP A 187 8.28 -0.73 -27.12
CA ASP A 187 8.61 -2.09 -27.57
C ASP A 187 10.09 -2.26 -27.94
N SER A 188 10.86 -1.18 -28.03
CA SER A 188 12.31 -1.23 -28.32
C SER A 188 13.16 -1.55 -27.09
N LEU A 189 12.61 -1.43 -25.88
CA LEU A 189 13.34 -1.68 -24.65
C LEU A 189 13.59 -3.18 -24.43
N SER A 190 14.86 -3.53 -24.22
CA SER A 190 15.27 -4.89 -23.89
C SER A 190 14.90 -5.28 -22.46
N ALA A 191 14.92 -6.58 -22.14
CA ALA A 191 14.73 -7.08 -20.79
C ALA A 191 15.75 -6.50 -19.80
N ASP A 192 17.00 -6.30 -20.20
CA ASP A 192 18.04 -5.70 -19.35
C ASP A 192 17.73 -4.23 -19.03
N GLN A 193 17.25 -3.46 -20.01
CA GLN A 193 16.86 -2.06 -19.80
C GLN A 193 15.63 -1.95 -18.89
N LEU A 194 14.64 -2.84 -19.05
CA LEU A 194 13.48 -2.90 -18.16
C LEU A 194 13.86 -3.37 -16.76
N THR A 195 14.82 -4.27 -16.61
CA THR A 195 15.36 -4.67 -15.31
C THR A 195 16.06 -3.51 -14.61
N ALA A 196 16.85 -2.73 -15.33
CA ALA A 196 17.48 -1.52 -14.78
C ALA A 196 16.42 -0.49 -14.34
N LEU A 197 15.37 -0.27 -15.15
CA LEU A 197 14.26 0.61 -14.80
C LEU A 197 13.47 0.10 -13.59
N THR A 198 13.35 -1.21 -13.42
CA THR A 198 12.73 -1.81 -12.23
C THR A 198 13.50 -1.45 -10.95
N LEU A 199 14.84 -1.54 -10.96
CA LEU A 199 15.68 -1.15 -9.83
C LEU A 199 15.65 0.36 -9.58
N GLU A 200 15.65 1.16 -10.65
CA GLU A 200 15.47 2.61 -10.54
C GLU A 200 14.11 2.96 -9.91
N THR A 201 13.04 2.23 -10.26
CA THR A 201 11.72 2.36 -9.61
C THR A 201 11.84 2.11 -8.10
N GLY A 202 12.62 1.13 -7.67
CA GLY A 202 12.91 0.87 -6.25
C GLY A 202 13.58 2.06 -5.56
N SER A 203 14.55 2.71 -6.21
CA SER A 203 15.23 3.90 -5.67
C SER A 203 14.26 5.07 -5.46
N TYR A 204 13.32 5.27 -6.38
CA TYR A 204 12.25 6.27 -6.21
C TYR A 204 11.19 5.82 -5.19
N GLY A 205 11.05 4.52 -4.96
CA GLY A 205 10.29 3.98 -3.84
C GLY A 205 10.84 4.43 -2.48
N VAL A 206 12.16 4.44 -2.31
CA VAL A 206 12.80 5.00 -1.11
C VAL A 206 12.50 6.50 -0.99
N LYS A 207 12.70 7.28 -2.07
CA LYS A 207 12.47 8.73 -2.07
C LYS A 207 11.02 9.10 -1.72
N VAL A 208 10.03 8.38 -2.26
CA VAL A 208 8.62 8.70 -1.99
C VAL A 208 8.21 8.33 -0.57
N MET A 209 8.76 7.25 -0.01
CA MET A 209 8.52 6.91 1.40
C MET A 209 9.18 7.91 2.34
N GLU A 210 10.39 8.38 2.02
CA GLU A 210 11.05 9.49 2.72
C GLU A 210 10.21 10.78 2.69
N LEU A 211 9.68 11.14 1.52
CA LEU A 211 8.81 12.31 1.37
C LEU A 211 7.56 12.18 2.23
N LEU A 212 6.93 10.99 2.25
CA LEU A 212 5.74 10.74 3.07
C LEU A 212 6.06 10.73 4.57
N ASP A 213 7.18 10.14 4.99
CA ASP A 213 7.63 10.18 6.38
C ASP A 213 7.83 11.63 6.84
N LYS A 214 8.50 12.45 6.02
CA LYS A 214 8.67 13.87 6.27
C LYS A 214 7.32 14.59 6.38
N ALA A 215 6.41 14.35 5.44
CA ALA A 215 5.08 14.96 5.45
C ALA A 215 4.29 14.61 6.73
N ASN A 216 4.29 13.33 7.10
CA ASN A 216 3.60 12.87 8.30
C ASN A 216 4.22 13.43 9.58
N THR A 217 5.55 13.41 9.70
CA THR A 217 6.24 13.83 10.94
C THR A 217 6.27 15.34 11.12
N GLU A 218 6.38 16.12 10.05
CA GLU A 218 6.24 17.58 10.11
C GLU A 218 4.82 18.04 10.45
N THR A 219 3.80 17.29 10.00
CA THR A 219 2.40 17.64 10.25
C THR A 219 1.91 17.14 11.61
N TYR A 220 2.23 15.89 11.97
CA TYR A 220 1.63 15.20 13.12
C TYR A 220 2.60 14.91 14.26
N GLY A 221 3.87 15.22 14.09
CA GLY A 221 4.97 14.90 15.02
C GLY A 221 5.52 13.49 14.78
N ASN A 222 6.67 13.21 15.38
CA ASN A 222 7.24 11.87 15.33
C ASN A 222 6.38 10.87 16.12
N PRO A 223 6.10 9.67 15.58
CA PRO A 223 5.43 8.63 16.34
C PRO A 223 6.11 8.36 17.69
N GLU A 224 5.29 8.15 18.71
CA GLU A 224 5.72 7.87 20.09
C GLU A 224 5.24 6.49 20.51
N ILE A 225 5.98 5.84 21.40
CA ILE A 225 5.53 4.59 22.04
C ILE A 225 4.18 4.83 22.71
N THR A 226 3.17 4.13 22.22
CA THR A 226 1.77 4.36 22.61
C THR A 226 1.07 3.05 22.90
N LYS A 227 0.36 3.02 24.02
CA LYS A 227 -0.64 1.99 24.32
C LYS A 227 -1.95 2.38 23.67
N VAL A 228 -2.44 1.55 22.78
CA VAL A 228 -3.69 1.77 22.06
C VAL A 228 -4.76 0.85 22.61
N ASN A 229 -5.87 1.44 23.07
CA ASN A 229 -7.03 0.69 23.53
C ASN A 229 -7.65 -0.10 22.36
N ILE A 230 -8.04 -1.35 22.60
CA ILE A 230 -8.74 -2.21 21.64
C ILE A 230 -10.17 -2.58 22.08
N GLY A 231 -10.64 -2.01 23.18
CA GLY A 231 -12.03 -2.05 23.62
C GLY A 231 -12.86 -0.90 23.03
N VAL A 232 -14.08 -0.76 23.50
CA VAL A 232 -15.04 0.25 23.03
C VAL A 232 -15.52 1.18 24.13
N GLY A 233 -15.96 2.39 23.75
CA GLY A 233 -16.67 3.33 24.60
C GLY A 233 -18.18 3.09 24.61
N LYS A 234 -18.92 4.06 25.16
CA LYS A 234 -20.38 3.98 25.30
C LYS A 234 -21.12 4.82 24.27
N ASN A 235 -20.43 5.68 23.54
CA ASN A 235 -21.01 6.56 22.54
C ASN A 235 -21.15 5.85 21.19
N PRO A 236 -22.06 6.32 20.31
CA PRO A 236 -22.02 5.95 18.90
C PRO A 236 -20.65 6.23 18.29
N GLY A 237 -20.23 5.44 17.32
CA GLY A 237 -18.91 5.58 16.73
C GLY A 237 -18.89 5.60 15.21
N ILE A 238 -17.80 6.17 14.66
CA ILE A 238 -17.40 6.03 13.26
C ILE A 238 -16.12 5.23 13.22
N LEU A 239 -16.07 4.22 12.34
CA LEU A 239 -14.90 3.38 12.10
C LEU A 239 -14.16 3.88 10.86
N VAL A 240 -12.88 4.21 11.00
CA VAL A 240 -12.05 4.69 9.90
C VAL A 240 -11.04 3.63 9.51
N SER A 241 -11.10 3.18 8.26
CA SER A 241 -10.17 2.21 7.70
C SER A 241 -9.44 2.78 6.48
N GLY A 242 -8.34 2.16 6.09
CA GLY A 242 -7.46 2.65 5.04
C GLY A 242 -6.22 3.33 5.61
N HIS A 243 -5.68 4.36 4.92
CA HIS A 243 -4.33 4.86 5.20
C HIS A 243 -4.25 6.39 5.33
N ASP A 244 -5.29 7.16 4.92
CA ASP A 244 -5.20 8.60 4.79
C ASP A 244 -5.35 9.32 6.14
N LEU A 245 -4.24 9.83 6.66
CA LEU A 245 -4.21 10.55 7.93
C LEU A 245 -4.89 11.93 7.84
N ARG A 246 -4.87 12.58 6.68
CA ARG A 246 -5.54 13.89 6.51
C ARG A 246 -7.05 13.73 6.56
N ASP A 247 -7.60 12.70 5.94
CA ASP A 247 -9.02 12.39 6.04
C ASP A 247 -9.45 12.09 7.50
N LEU A 248 -8.61 11.34 8.23
CA LEU A 248 -8.85 11.09 9.66
C LEU A 248 -8.81 12.38 10.48
N GLU A 249 -7.83 13.25 10.24
CA GLU A 249 -7.72 14.55 10.93
C GLU A 249 -8.98 15.38 10.74
N MET A 250 -9.43 15.58 9.50
CA MET A 250 -10.66 16.34 9.19
C MET A 250 -11.91 15.74 9.86
N LEU A 251 -12.01 14.39 9.89
CA LEU A 251 -13.11 13.72 10.58
C LEU A 251 -13.04 13.96 12.10
N LEU A 252 -11.86 13.85 12.71
CA LEU A 252 -11.68 14.10 14.13
C LEU A 252 -12.02 15.54 14.51
N GLU A 253 -11.63 16.51 13.70
CA GLU A 253 -12.00 17.92 13.89
C GLU A 253 -13.51 18.13 13.85
N GLN A 254 -14.20 17.55 12.88
CA GLN A 254 -15.64 17.70 12.69
C GLN A 254 -16.47 16.90 13.70
N THR A 255 -15.93 15.88 14.33
CA THR A 255 -16.63 15.07 15.35
C THR A 255 -16.50 15.61 16.76
N GLN A 256 -15.62 16.59 17.02
CA GLN A 256 -15.44 17.16 18.35
C GLN A 256 -16.75 17.75 18.89
N GLY A 257 -17.12 17.40 20.12
CA GLY A 257 -18.30 17.90 20.79
C GLY A 257 -19.64 17.38 20.26
N THR A 258 -19.62 16.46 19.28
CA THR A 258 -20.85 15.90 18.67
C THR A 258 -21.44 14.72 19.46
N GLY A 259 -20.69 14.14 20.41
CA GLY A 259 -21.04 12.90 21.10
C GLY A 259 -20.78 11.63 20.27
N VAL A 260 -20.04 11.76 19.17
CA VAL A 260 -19.63 10.63 18.32
C VAL A 260 -18.16 10.32 18.54
N ASP A 261 -17.86 9.06 18.83
CA ASP A 261 -16.51 8.53 18.99
C ASP A 261 -15.92 8.09 17.63
N VAL A 262 -14.61 8.11 17.52
CA VAL A 262 -13.87 7.66 16.32
C VAL A 262 -12.94 6.52 16.68
N TYR A 263 -12.98 5.48 15.87
CA TYR A 263 -12.14 4.29 16.00
C TYR A 263 -11.36 4.07 14.72
N THR A 264 -10.15 3.53 14.86
CA THR A 264 -9.36 3.07 13.71
C THR A 264 -9.58 1.58 13.45
N HIS A 265 -9.30 1.19 12.21
CA HIS A 265 -9.32 -0.20 11.76
C HIS A 265 -8.13 -0.45 10.83
N SER A 266 -7.52 -1.64 10.93
CA SER A 266 -6.48 -2.09 9.99
C SER A 266 -5.29 -1.12 9.93
N GLU A 267 -4.95 -0.61 8.74
CA GLU A 267 -3.80 0.29 8.53
C GLU A 267 -3.96 1.69 9.14
N MET A 268 -5.13 2.03 9.66
CA MET A 268 -5.33 3.29 10.37
C MET A 268 -4.87 3.24 11.84
N LEU A 269 -4.65 2.04 12.41
CA LEU A 269 -4.14 1.86 13.77
C LEU A 269 -2.94 2.78 14.11
N PRO A 270 -1.92 2.93 13.26
CA PRO A 270 -0.75 3.75 13.57
C PRO A 270 -1.04 5.24 13.76
N ALA A 271 -2.20 5.74 13.37
CA ALA A 271 -2.60 7.13 13.65
C ALA A 271 -2.53 7.47 15.15
N HIS A 272 -2.80 6.49 16.02
CA HIS A 272 -2.71 6.66 17.48
C HIS A 272 -1.30 6.96 17.99
N TYR A 273 -0.27 6.65 17.21
CA TYR A 273 1.13 6.86 17.60
C TYR A 273 1.58 8.32 17.45
N TYR A 274 0.89 9.10 16.62
CA TYR A 274 1.26 10.49 16.34
C TYR A 274 0.78 11.45 17.44
N PRO A 275 1.67 12.32 17.98
CA PRO A 275 1.32 13.28 19.03
C PRO A 275 0.11 14.14 18.71
N ALA A 276 -0.01 14.62 17.46
CA ALA A 276 -1.07 15.54 17.05
C ALA A 276 -2.48 14.97 17.21
N PHE A 277 -2.66 13.66 17.12
CA PHE A 277 -3.98 13.02 17.30
C PHE A 277 -4.37 12.79 18.76
N LYS A 278 -3.43 12.85 19.71
CA LYS A 278 -3.67 12.59 21.13
C LYS A 278 -4.50 13.67 21.83
N LYS A 279 -4.69 14.82 21.18
CA LYS A 279 -5.55 15.92 21.67
C LYS A 279 -7.06 15.61 21.57
N TYR A 280 -7.46 14.64 20.75
CA TYR A 280 -8.87 14.34 20.51
C TYR A 280 -9.39 13.32 21.51
N SER A 281 -10.21 13.78 22.46
CA SER A 281 -10.77 12.91 23.52
C SER A 281 -11.76 11.87 23.01
N ASN A 282 -12.34 12.07 21.83
CA ASN A 282 -13.24 11.14 21.15
C ASN A 282 -12.51 10.15 20.22
N PHE A 283 -11.18 10.15 20.19
CA PHE A 283 -10.36 9.20 19.45
C PHE A 283 -10.04 8.01 20.37
N ILE A 284 -10.87 6.97 20.35
CA ILE A 284 -10.99 5.99 21.44
C ILE A 284 -9.95 4.88 21.35
N GLY A 285 -9.72 4.31 20.17
CA GLY A 285 -8.83 3.16 20.03
C GLY A 285 -8.97 2.49 18.66
N ASN A 286 -8.41 1.29 18.56
CA ASN A 286 -8.48 0.47 17.35
C ASN A 286 -9.51 -0.64 17.53
N TYR A 287 -10.38 -0.82 16.54
CA TYR A 287 -11.41 -1.84 16.51
C TYR A 287 -11.07 -2.93 15.50
N GLY A 288 -10.94 -4.16 15.95
CA GLY A 288 -10.73 -5.31 15.09
C GLY A 288 -9.29 -5.49 14.60
N ASN A 289 -9.17 -6.10 13.44
CA ASN A 289 -7.95 -6.67 12.88
C ASN A 289 -7.57 -6.05 11.53
N ALA A 290 -6.86 -6.85 10.71
CA ALA A 290 -6.51 -6.50 9.35
C ALA A 290 -7.74 -6.47 8.44
N TRP A 291 -7.60 -5.81 7.30
CA TRP A 291 -8.64 -5.50 6.31
C TRP A 291 -9.57 -6.67 5.92
N TRP A 292 -9.05 -7.88 5.89
CA TRP A 292 -9.83 -9.05 5.43
C TRP A 292 -10.93 -9.52 6.39
N LYS A 293 -10.90 -9.04 7.64
CA LYS A 293 -11.90 -9.31 8.68
C LYS A 293 -13.14 -8.40 8.60
N GLN A 294 -13.20 -7.44 7.68
CA GLN A 294 -14.25 -6.43 7.57
C GLN A 294 -15.67 -6.97 7.66
N LYS A 295 -15.96 -8.10 6.99
CA LYS A 295 -17.33 -8.64 6.94
C LYS A 295 -17.92 -8.99 8.30
N GLU A 296 -17.09 -9.39 9.24
CA GLU A 296 -17.49 -9.74 10.61
C GLU A 296 -17.44 -8.50 11.51
N GLU A 297 -16.39 -7.73 11.40
CA GLU A 297 -16.09 -6.62 12.30
C GLU A 297 -16.96 -5.40 11.99
N PHE A 298 -17.19 -5.05 10.72
CA PHE A 298 -18.03 -3.93 10.34
C PHE A 298 -19.51 -4.15 10.66
N GLU A 299 -19.98 -5.39 10.60
CA GLU A 299 -21.34 -5.74 11.01
C GLU A 299 -21.56 -5.49 12.50
N ARG A 300 -20.59 -5.91 13.33
CA ARG A 300 -20.62 -5.77 14.80
C ARG A 300 -20.28 -4.35 15.30
N PHE A 301 -19.68 -3.52 14.45
CA PHE A 301 -19.38 -2.13 14.81
C PHE A 301 -20.64 -1.27 14.97
N HIS A 302 -21.72 -1.58 14.28
CA HIS A 302 -23.03 -0.94 14.28
C HIS A 302 -23.05 0.49 13.73
N GLY A 303 -21.99 1.27 13.84
CA GLY A 303 -21.86 2.63 13.33
C GLY A 303 -21.42 2.69 11.86
N PRO A 304 -21.34 3.90 11.29
CA PRO A 304 -20.83 4.11 9.94
C PRO A 304 -19.34 3.79 9.82
N ILE A 305 -18.93 3.41 8.62
CA ILE A 305 -17.56 3.07 8.26
C ILE A 305 -17.08 4.04 7.18
N LEU A 306 -15.90 4.64 7.37
CA LEU A 306 -15.22 5.45 6.37
C LEU A 306 -14.02 4.68 5.80
N MET A 307 -14.11 4.33 4.53
CA MET A 307 -12.98 3.78 3.77
C MET A 307 -12.24 4.91 3.07
N THR A 308 -11.07 5.26 3.58
CA THR A 308 -10.26 6.36 3.04
C THR A 308 -9.45 5.98 1.82
N THR A 309 -9.09 4.70 1.71
CA THR A 309 -8.24 4.17 0.65
C THR A 309 -8.62 2.73 0.32
N ASN A 310 -7.69 1.98 -0.29
CA ASN A 310 -7.85 0.58 -0.64
C ASN A 310 -8.02 -0.34 0.58
N CYS A 311 -8.08 -1.62 0.28
CA CYS A 311 -8.42 -2.75 1.15
C CYS A 311 -9.92 -2.87 1.42
N ILE A 312 -10.76 -2.45 0.47
CA ILE A 312 -12.20 -2.69 0.53
C ILE A 312 -12.49 -4.18 0.30
N VAL A 313 -13.26 -4.77 1.20
CA VAL A 313 -13.90 -6.07 0.97
C VAL A 313 -15.35 -5.79 0.56
N PRO A 314 -15.87 -6.40 -0.52
CA PRO A 314 -17.26 -6.21 -0.92
C PRO A 314 -18.21 -6.33 0.27
N PRO A 315 -18.97 -5.26 0.60
CA PRO A 315 -19.77 -5.19 1.82
C PRO A 315 -20.94 -6.15 1.80
N LYS A 316 -21.37 -6.60 3.00
CA LYS A 316 -22.67 -7.24 3.18
C LYS A 316 -23.78 -6.20 3.12
N ASP A 317 -24.98 -6.62 2.73
CA ASP A 317 -26.18 -5.77 2.71
C ASP A 317 -26.50 -5.23 4.11
N SER A 318 -26.13 -5.95 5.18
CA SER A 318 -26.37 -5.55 6.58
C SER A 318 -25.65 -4.27 7.03
N TYR A 319 -24.62 -3.82 6.30
CA TYR A 319 -23.89 -2.58 6.64
C TYR A 319 -23.50 -1.72 5.43
N LYS A 320 -23.91 -2.11 4.21
CA LYS A 320 -23.56 -1.37 2.99
C LYS A 320 -24.09 0.07 3.00
N ASP A 321 -25.26 0.30 3.55
CA ASP A 321 -25.92 1.61 3.65
C ASP A 321 -25.25 2.59 4.63
N ARG A 322 -24.36 2.09 5.47
CA ARG A 322 -23.53 2.89 6.40
C ARG A 322 -22.04 2.86 6.07
N MET A 323 -21.69 2.35 4.89
CA MET A 323 -20.31 2.37 4.39
C MET A 323 -20.12 3.56 3.45
N TYR A 324 -19.13 4.38 3.77
CA TYR A 324 -18.71 5.56 3.03
C TYR A 324 -17.34 5.35 2.43
N THR A 325 -17.10 5.95 1.27
CA THR A 325 -15.79 5.97 0.61
C THR A 325 -15.37 7.40 0.32
N THR A 326 -14.10 7.65 0.10
CA THR A 326 -13.59 8.97 -0.32
C THR A 326 -12.32 8.82 -1.17
N GLY A 327 -11.94 9.89 -1.89
CA GLY A 327 -10.73 9.93 -2.71
C GLY A 327 -10.76 8.95 -3.88
N ALA A 328 -9.72 8.12 -4.00
CA ALA A 328 -9.61 7.10 -5.04
C ALA A 328 -10.45 5.84 -4.75
N ALA A 329 -10.86 5.66 -3.50
CA ALA A 329 -11.66 4.51 -3.08
C ALA A 329 -13.13 4.71 -3.47
N SER A 330 -13.75 3.67 -4.03
CA SER A 330 -15.18 3.67 -4.35
C SER A 330 -15.76 2.25 -4.40
N TYR A 331 -17.02 2.15 -4.05
CA TYR A 331 -17.79 0.93 -4.20
C TYR A 331 -19.23 1.26 -4.62
N SER A 332 -19.71 0.68 -5.71
CA SER A 332 -21.05 0.96 -6.25
C SER A 332 -22.13 0.70 -5.21
N GLY A 333 -22.98 1.72 -4.98
CA GLY A 333 -24.04 1.70 -4.00
C GLY A 333 -23.63 2.07 -2.57
N CYS A 334 -22.38 2.45 -2.33
CA CYS A 334 -21.95 3.13 -1.10
C CYS A 334 -21.91 4.65 -1.33
N THR A 335 -22.09 5.42 -0.26
CA THR A 335 -21.98 6.87 -0.33
C THR A 335 -20.53 7.29 -0.50
N HIS A 336 -20.24 8.09 -1.52
CA HIS A 336 -18.91 8.66 -1.73
C HIS A 336 -18.85 10.10 -1.24
N ILE A 337 -17.87 10.42 -0.39
CA ILE A 337 -17.60 11.77 0.08
C ILE A 337 -16.59 12.42 -0.88
N PRO A 338 -16.99 13.46 -1.62
CA PRO A 338 -16.14 14.10 -2.61
C PRO A 338 -15.07 14.98 -1.96
N GLY A 339 -14.04 15.32 -2.72
CA GLY A 339 -12.96 16.24 -2.36
C GLY A 339 -11.66 15.87 -3.08
N ALA A 340 -10.93 16.86 -3.58
CA ALA A 340 -9.63 16.68 -4.17
C ALA A 340 -8.54 16.42 -3.11
N ILE A 341 -7.33 16.13 -3.56
CA ILE A 341 -6.19 15.88 -2.66
C ILE A 341 -5.95 17.12 -1.77
N GLY A 342 -5.97 16.91 -0.44
CA GLY A 342 -5.69 17.96 0.54
C GLY A 342 -6.80 18.99 0.76
N GLU A 343 -7.86 18.99 -0.05
CA GLU A 343 -9.01 19.88 0.14
C GLU A 343 -9.85 19.46 1.35
N GLU A 344 -10.55 20.44 1.93
CA GLU A 344 -11.51 20.20 3.00
C GLU A 344 -12.68 19.34 2.50
N LYS A 345 -13.00 18.29 3.25
CA LYS A 345 -14.13 17.39 2.97
C LYS A 345 -15.23 17.57 4.00
N ASP A 346 -16.47 17.46 3.55
CA ASP A 346 -17.64 17.52 4.43
C ASP A 346 -18.03 16.12 4.92
N PHE A 347 -17.79 15.85 6.19
CA PHE A 347 -18.16 14.60 6.86
C PHE A 347 -19.49 14.70 7.62
N SER A 348 -20.28 15.74 7.44
CA SER A 348 -21.54 15.93 8.16
C SER A 348 -22.52 14.76 7.99
N ALA A 349 -22.64 14.20 6.79
CA ALA A 349 -23.56 13.09 6.51
C ALA A 349 -23.23 11.83 7.33
N ILE A 350 -21.96 11.44 7.39
CA ILE A 350 -21.54 10.26 8.17
C ILE A 350 -21.68 10.50 9.68
N ILE A 351 -21.43 11.73 10.15
CA ILE A 351 -21.60 12.12 11.55
C ILE A 351 -23.09 12.07 11.95
N GLU A 352 -23.97 12.61 11.13
CA GLU A 352 -25.41 12.57 11.40
C GLU A 352 -25.99 11.16 11.36
N GLN A 353 -25.45 10.27 10.52
CA GLN A 353 -25.81 8.86 10.56
C GLN A 353 -25.31 8.20 11.86
N ALA A 354 -24.06 8.47 12.26
CA ALA A 354 -23.47 7.89 13.47
C ALA A 354 -24.30 8.21 14.73
N LYS A 355 -24.79 9.44 14.89
CA LYS A 355 -25.63 9.87 16.02
C LYS A 355 -26.90 9.03 16.20
N LYS A 356 -27.36 8.36 15.14
CA LYS A 356 -28.56 7.51 15.13
C LYS A 356 -28.26 6.04 15.35
N CYS A 357 -26.98 5.67 15.42
CA CYS A 357 -26.53 4.29 15.59
C CYS A 357 -26.31 3.97 17.08
N PRO A 358 -26.42 2.70 17.49
CA PRO A 358 -25.97 2.28 18.81
C PRO A 358 -24.43 2.35 18.90
N ALA A 359 -23.91 2.26 20.13
CA ALA A 359 -22.49 2.10 20.37
C ALA A 359 -21.97 0.79 19.74
N PRO A 360 -20.68 0.72 19.39
CA PRO A 360 -20.07 -0.51 18.89
C PRO A 360 -20.19 -1.66 19.89
N GLU A 361 -20.35 -2.89 19.36
CA GLU A 361 -20.24 -4.10 20.17
C GLU A 361 -18.77 -4.35 20.53
N GLU A 362 -18.46 -4.59 21.80
CA GLU A 362 -17.11 -4.94 22.21
C GLU A 362 -16.75 -6.35 21.69
N ILE A 363 -15.72 -6.43 20.86
CA ILE A 363 -15.19 -7.69 20.30
C ILE A 363 -13.88 -8.11 20.94
N GLU A 364 -13.15 -7.16 21.49
CA GLU A 364 -11.86 -7.33 22.16
C GLU A 364 -11.76 -6.30 23.30
N HIS A 365 -10.85 -6.52 24.24
CA HIS A 365 -10.51 -5.57 25.29
C HIS A 365 -9.03 -5.64 25.61
N GLY A 366 -8.52 -4.60 26.25
CA GLY A 366 -7.10 -4.46 26.58
C GLY A 366 -6.40 -3.41 25.72
N GLU A 367 -5.10 -3.55 25.59
CA GLU A 367 -4.23 -2.59 24.90
C GLU A 367 -3.22 -3.31 24.04
N ILE A 368 -2.80 -2.67 22.94
CA ILE A 368 -1.63 -3.05 22.13
C ILE A 368 -0.64 -1.91 22.11
N VAL A 369 0.64 -2.21 21.90
CA VAL A 369 1.72 -1.22 21.93
C VAL A 369 2.33 -1.06 20.55
N GLY A 370 2.54 0.18 20.12
CA GLY A 370 3.22 0.53 18.87
C GLY A 370 3.87 1.92 18.95
N GLY A 371 4.33 2.44 17.84
CA GLY A 371 4.98 3.74 17.76
C GLY A 371 6.51 3.68 17.73
N PHE A 372 7.07 2.54 17.34
CA PHE A 372 8.51 2.32 17.21
C PHE A 372 9.03 2.69 15.82
N ALA A 373 8.71 3.91 15.35
CA ALA A 373 9.30 4.49 14.15
C ALA A 373 10.77 4.88 14.40
N HIS A 374 11.49 5.27 13.34
CA HIS A 374 12.94 5.47 13.42
C HIS A 374 13.36 6.48 14.49
N ALA A 375 12.69 7.62 14.64
CA ALA A 375 13.04 8.61 15.65
C ALA A 375 12.98 8.03 17.08
N GLN A 376 11.95 7.23 17.39
CA GLN A 376 11.78 6.59 18.68
C GLN A 376 12.80 5.48 18.92
N VAL A 377 13.08 4.65 17.90
CA VAL A 377 14.06 3.55 18.02
C VAL A 377 15.48 4.12 18.14
N LEU A 378 15.81 5.17 17.40
CA LEU A 378 17.12 5.83 17.49
C LEU A 378 17.34 6.51 18.85
N ALA A 379 16.27 6.98 19.50
CA ALA A 379 16.36 7.48 20.88
C ALA A 379 16.71 6.36 21.89
N LEU A 380 16.48 5.11 21.52
CA LEU A 380 16.84 3.91 22.31
C LEU A 380 18.12 3.22 21.80
N ALA A 381 18.84 3.85 20.87
CA ALA A 381 19.96 3.21 20.16
C ALA A 381 21.03 2.65 21.10
N ASP A 382 21.44 3.38 22.15
CA ASP A 382 22.46 2.91 23.10
C ASP A 382 22.05 1.61 23.80
N LYS A 383 20.78 1.51 24.23
CA LYS A 383 20.24 0.30 24.86
C LYS A 383 20.18 -0.86 23.88
N ILE A 384 19.78 -0.60 22.63
CA ILE A 384 19.70 -1.61 21.59
C ILE A 384 21.10 -2.13 21.24
N VAL A 385 22.07 -1.23 21.07
CA VAL A 385 23.46 -1.59 20.79
C VAL A 385 24.07 -2.39 21.92
N GLU A 386 23.84 -2.01 23.18
CA GLU A 386 24.29 -2.76 24.35
C GLU A 386 23.65 -4.17 24.39
N ALA A 387 22.34 -4.26 24.14
CA ALA A 387 21.64 -5.54 24.10
C ALA A 387 22.17 -6.47 22.97
N VAL A 388 22.54 -5.93 21.80
CA VAL A 388 23.16 -6.69 20.72
C VAL A 388 24.58 -7.11 21.10
N LYS A 389 25.42 -6.20 21.63
CA LYS A 389 26.80 -6.49 22.02
C LYS A 389 26.91 -7.51 23.16
N SER A 390 25.96 -7.47 24.10
CA SER A 390 25.89 -8.46 25.19
C SER A 390 25.30 -9.81 24.78
N GLY A 391 24.74 -9.91 23.56
CA GLY A 391 24.05 -11.12 23.11
C GLY A 391 22.61 -11.27 23.65
N ALA A 392 22.09 -10.29 24.38
CA ALA A 392 20.71 -10.28 24.84
C ALA A 392 19.71 -10.21 23.67
N ILE A 393 20.08 -9.49 22.61
CA ILE A 393 19.42 -9.53 21.31
C ILE A 393 20.38 -10.16 20.29
N ARG A 394 20.06 -11.37 19.85
CA ARG A 394 20.86 -12.11 18.88
C ARG A 394 20.50 -11.75 17.44
N LYS A 395 19.21 -11.59 17.16
CA LYS A 395 18.71 -11.24 15.82
C LYS A 395 17.47 -10.35 15.87
N PHE A 396 17.38 -9.49 14.87
CA PHE A 396 16.16 -8.81 14.48
C PHE A 396 15.50 -9.56 13.33
N VAL A 397 14.19 -9.69 13.39
CA VAL A 397 13.40 -10.35 12.36
C VAL A 397 12.43 -9.32 11.78
N VAL A 398 12.68 -8.88 10.55
CA VAL A 398 11.75 -8.01 9.85
C VAL A 398 10.60 -8.88 9.35
N MET A 399 9.49 -8.82 10.05
CA MET A 399 8.21 -9.41 9.68
C MET A 399 7.26 -8.24 9.39
N ALA A 400 7.14 -7.86 8.13
CA ALA A 400 6.42 -6.67 7.73
C ALA A 400 5.60 -6.93 6.47
N GLY A 401 4.78 -5.95 6.08
CA GLY A 401 3.99 -5.96 4.85
C GLY A 401 2.50 -6.19 5.09
N CYS A 402 1.87 -7.00 4.24
CA CYS A 402 0.43 -7.16 4.19
C CYS A 402 -0.08 -8.39 4.95
N ASP A 403 -1.35 -8.36 5.32
CA ASP A 403 -2.11 -9.57 5.70
C ASP A 403 -3.11 -9.93 4.58
N GLY A 404 -3.86 -11.01 4.74
CA GLY A 404 -4.85 -11.48 3.76
C GLY A 404 -5.64 -12.69 4.25
N ARG A 405 -6.57 -13.16 3.40
CA ARG A 405 -7.54 -14.21 3.73
C ARG A 405 -6.97 -15.63 3.73
N ALA A 406 -5.87 -15.86 3.01
CA ALA A 406 -5.31 -17.19 2.83
C ALA A 406 -4.94 -17.83 4.18
N LYS A 407 -5.42 -19.06 4.44
CA LYS A 407 -5.11 -19.80 5.67
C LYS A 407 -3.61 -20.05 5.85
N SER A 408 -2.85 -20.14 4.76
CA SER A 408 -1.40 -20.26 4.77
C SER A 408 -0.70 -19.11 5.50
N ARG A 409 -1.35 -17.95 5.66
CA ARG A 409 -0.82 -16.81 6.43
C ARG A 409 -0.76 -17.06 7.94
N ASN A 410 -1.36 -18.15 8.46
CA ASN A 410 -1.13 -18.57 9.84
C ASN A 410 0.34 -18.92 10.11
N TYR A 411 1.10 -19.24 9.05
CA TYR A 411 2.55 -19.38 9.09
C TYR A 411 3.23 -18.23 9.85
N TYR A 412 2.84 -16.98 9.62
CA TYR A 412 3.47 -15.82 10.27
C TYR A 412 3.18 -15.77 11.78
N THR A 413 1.99 -16.17 12.21
CA THR A 413 1.67 -16.30 13.64
C THR A 413 2.48 -17.41 14.30
N ASP A 414 2.57 -18.56 13.65
CA ASP A 414 3.29 -19.73 14.19
C ASP A 414 4.80 -19.51 14.15
N PHE A 415 5.32 -18.84 13.12
CA PHE A 415 6.72 -18.41 13.06
C PHE A 415 7.07 -17.44 14.21
N ALA A 416 6.23 -16.43 14.46
CA ALA A 416 6.43 -15.50 15.58
C ALA A 416 6.43 -16.19 16.93
N LYS A 417 5.53 -17.15 17.16
CA LYS A 417 5.49 -17.98 18.38
C LYS A 417 6.72 -18.87 18.55
N GLY A 418 7.28 -19.34 17.44
CA GLY A 418 8.47 -20.21 17.43
C GLY A 418 9.80 -19.46 17.60
N LEU A 419 9.79 -18.13 17.53
CA LEU A 419 11.01 -17.32 17.64
C LEU A 419 11.67 -17.46 19.03
N PRO A 420 12.99 -17.69 19.11
CA PRO A 420 13.73 -17.68 20.36
C PRO A 420 13.55 -16.36 21.14
N LYS A 421 13.73 -16.44 22.45
CA LYS A 421 13.51 -15.29 23.36
C LYS A 421 14.52 -14.14 23.18
N ASP A 422 15.63 -14.40 22.51
CA ASP A 422 16.69 -13.44 22.18
C ASP A 422 16.53 -12.79 20.81
N THR A 423 15.30 -12.80 20.28
CA THR A 423 14.96 -12.17 18.99
C THR A 423 13.90 -11.10 19.15
N VAL A 424 13.97 -10.06 18.31
CA VAL A 424 13.03 -8.95 18.25
C VAL A 424 12.41 -8.85 16.86
N ILE A 425 11.10 -8.73 16.78
CA ILE A 425 10.36 -8.51 15.53
C ILE A 425 10.31 -7.00 15.26
N LEU A 426 10.75 -6.60 14.05
CA LEU A 426 10.52 -5.28 13.49
C LEU A 426 9.40 -5.38 12.47
N THR A 427 8.35 -4.57 12.62
CA THR A 427 7.16 -4.66 11.76
C THR A 427 6.64 -3.31 11.31
N ALA A 428 5.97 -3.31 10.14
CA ALA A 428 5.17 -2.24 9.58
C ALA A 428 4.10 -2.86 8.67
N GLY A 429 2.94 -2.23 8.55
CA GLY A 429 1.85 -2.74 7.74
C GLY A 429 0.92 -3.74 8.44
N CYS A 430 -0.07 -4.26 7.73
CA CYS A 430 -1.09 -5.17 8.27
C CYS A 430 -0.57 -6.52 8.78
N ALA A 431 0.61 -6.96 8.34
CA ALA A 431 1.23 -8.21 8.80
C ALA A 431 1.32 -8.28 10.33
N LYS A 432 1.47 -7.13 10.99
CA LYS A 432 1.50 -7.01 12.46
C LYS A 432 0.36 -7.72 13.18
N TYR A 433 -0.82 -7.76 12.60
CA TYR A 433 -2.01 -8.37 13.21
C TYR A 433 -1.88 -9.89 13.40
N LYS A 434 -0.89 -10.53 12.81
CA LYS A 434 -0.56 -11.93 13.04
C LYS A 434 0.16 -12.16 14.37
N TYR A 435 0.74 -11.11 14.97
CA TYR A 435 1.57 -11.27 16.17
C TYR A 435 1.54 -10.09 17.16
N ASN A 436 0.95 -8.93 16.84
CA ASN A 436 0.95 -7.76 17.73
C ASN A 436 0.08 -7.92 18.99
N LYS A 437 -0.77 -8.94 19.03
CA LYS A 437 -1.61 -9.31 20.19
C LYS A 437 -1.08 -10.56 20.92
N LEU A 438 0.07 -11.10 20.49
CA LEU A 438 0.74 -12.19 21.21
C LEU A 438 1.55 -11.63 22.38
N ASP A 439 1.52 -12.32 23.50
CA ASP A 439 2.43 -12.04 24.62
C ASP A 439 3.80 -12.71 24.35
N LEU A 440 4.69 -11.99 23.70
CA LEU A 440 6.05 -12.45 23.39
C LEU A 440 7.07 -11.97 24.44
N GLY A 441 6.66 -11.11 25.38
CA GLY A 441 7.51 -10.54 26.41
C GLY A 441 8.44 -9.42 25.92
N ASP A 442 9.47 -9.15 26.70
CA ASP A 442 10.48 -8.12 26.44
C ASP A 442 11.91 -8.62 26.70
N ILE A 443 12.89 -7.83 26.26
CA ILE A 443 14.31 -8.01 26.50
C ILE A 443 14.84 -6.74 27.16
N GLY A 444 15.02 -6.77 28.48
CA GLY A 444 15.52 -5.61 29.22
C GLY A 444 14.60 -4.37 29.13
N GLY A 445 13.29 -4.59 29.03
CA GLY A 445 12.29 -3.55 28.85
C GLY A 445 12.06 -3.11 27.39
N ILE A 446 12.72 -3.75 26.42
CA ILE A 446 12.46 -3.56 24.99
C ILE A 446 11.43 -4.62 24.57
N PRO A 447 10.21 -4.25 24.13
CA PRO A 447 9.23 -5.21 23.65
C PRO A 447 9.79 -6.02 22.48
N ARG A 448 9.41 -7.30 22.41
CA ARG A 448 9.86 -8.17 21.32
C ARG A 448 9.10 -7.96 20.00
N VAL A 449 8.11 -7.08 19.97
CA VAL A 449 7.45 -6.61 18.75
C VAL A 449 7.53 -5.09 18.69
N LEU A 450 8.28 -4.56 17.74
CA LEU A 450 8.45 -3.13 17.51
C LEU A 450 7.70 -2.73 16.25
N ASP A 451 6.50 -2.18 16.43
CA ASP A 451 5.65 -1.72 15.35
C ASP A 451 5.97 -0.27 14.96
N ALA A 452 6.51 -0.07 13.77
CA ALA A 452 6.87 1.25 13.25
C ALA A 452 5.67 2.03 12.72
N GLY A 453 4.61 1.35 12.24
CA GLY A 453 3.45 2.05 11.69
C GLY A 453 2.79 1.38 10.48
N GLN A 454 2.34 2.19 9.53
CA GLN A 454 1.73 1.75 8.27
C GLN A 454 2.76 1.09 7.34
N CYS A 455 2.31 0.54 6.20
CA CYS A 455 3.20 -0.09 5.23
C CYS A 455 4.30 0.86 4.70
N ASN A 456 4.02 2.15 4.53
CA ASN A 456 5.02 3.18 4.17
C ASN A 456 6.07 3.40 5.27
N ASP A 457 5.77 3.09 6.53
CA ASP A 457 6.73 3.16 7.63
C ASP A 457 7.77 2.02 7.58
N SER A 458 7.74 1.17 6.55
CA SER A 458 8.88 0.36 6.13
C SER A 458 10.13 1.21 5.88
N TYR A 459 9.97 2.50 5.54
CA TYR A 459 11.04 3.50 5.53
C TYR A 459 11.75 3.59 6.88
N SER A 460 11.00 3.64 7.98
CA SER A 460 11.57 3.61 9.34
C SER A 460 12.45 2.38 9.58
N LEU A 461 12.01 1.20 9.11
CA LEU A 461 12.79 -0.03 9.25
C LEU A 461 14.11 0.04 8.47
N ALA A 462 14.08 0.62 7.25
CA ALA A 462 15.27 0.84 6.45
C ALA A 462 16.23 1.84 7.11
N VAL A 463 15.72 2.96 7.63
CA VAL A 463 16.54 3.97 8.36
C VAL A 463 17.19 3.36 9.60
N ILE A 464 16.46 2.55 10.38
CA ILE A 464 16.98 1.84 11.54
C ILE A 464 18.12 0.91 11.12
N ALA A 465 17.92 0.10 10.07
CA ALA A 465 18.95 -0.81 9.57
C ALA A 465 20.20 -0.06 9.09
N LEU A 466 20.04 1.02 8.31
CA LEU A 466 21.16 1.82 7.83
C LEU A 466 21.92 2.46 8.99
N LYS A 467 21.22 2.93 10.03
CA LYS A 467 21.87 3.51 11.23
C LYS A 467 22.60 2.45 12.05
N LEU A 468 22.03 1.26 12.20
CA LEU A 468 22.73 0.15 12.87
C LEU A 468 23.97 -0.25 12.09
N LYS A 469 23.92 -0.30 10.75
CA LYS A 469 25.08 -0.55 9.90
C LYS A 469 26.21 0.46 10.17
N GLU A 470 25.87 1.76 10.25
CA GLU A 470 26.83 2.84 10.58
C GLU A 470 27.43 2.66 11.98
N VAL A 471 26.60 2.42 13.00
CA VAL A 471 27.03 2.28 14.41
C VAL A 471 27.91 1.04 14.63
N PHE A 472 27.66 -0.03 13.88
CA PHE A 472 28.49 -1.26 13.93
C PHE A 472 29.68 -1.22 12.94
N GLU A 473 29.88 -0.11 12.21
CA GLU A 473 30.96 0.09 11.24
C GLU A 473 31.00 -1.00 10.15
N LEU A 474 29.82 -1.48 9.71
CA LEU A 474 29.72 -2.52 8.70
C LEU A 474 29.77 -1.94 7.28
N ASN A 475 30.31 -2.70 6.32
CA ASN A 475 30.38 -2.27 4.92
C ASN A 475 29.11 -2.62 4.15
N ASP A 476 28.45 -3.74 4.48
CA ASP A 476 27.26 -4.23 3.82
C ASP A 476 26.08 -4.31 4.83
N ILE A 477 24.90 -3.88 4.41
CA ILE A 477 23.67 -3.97 5.21
C ILE A 477 23.32 -5.43 5.56
N ASN A 478 23.74 -6.38 4.72
CA ASN A 478 23.50 -7.81 4.89
C ASN A 478 24.41 -8.46 5.97
N GLU A 479 25.39 -7.74 6.50
CA GLU A 479 26.20 -8.18 7.65
C GLU A 479 25.50 -7.93 9.01
N LEU A 480 24.39 -7.13 9.01
CA LEU A 480 23.60 -6.91 10.21
C LEU A 480 22.93 -8.21 10.69
N PRO A 481 22.70 -8.36 12.00
CA PRO A 481 21.95 -9.48 12.55
C PRO A 481 20.43 -9.32 12.29
N ILE A 482 20.08 -9.06 11.03
CA ILE A 482 18.70 -8.85 10.57
C ILE A 482 18.37 -9.93 9.55
N VAL A 483 17.19 -10.53 9.69
CA VAL A 483 16.61 -11.45 8.71
C VAL A 483 15.24 -10.95 8.28
N TYR A 484 14.84 -11.32 7.06
CA TYR A 484 13.63 -10.79 6.42
C TYR A 484 12.66 -11.92 6.11
N ASN A 485 11.47 -11.85 6.71
CA ASN A 485 10.35 -12.77 6.46
C ASN A 485 9.10 -11.94 6.15
N ILE A 486 8.97 -11.55 4.89
CA ILE A 486 8.04 -10.52 4.41
C ILE A 486 6.76 -11.16 3.87
N ALA A 487 5.63 -10.60 4.29
CA ALA A 487 4.31 -10.91 3.75
C ALA A 487 3.87 -9.86 2.75
N TRP A 488 3.47 -10.25 1.55
CA TRP A 488 2.95 -9.31 0.55
C TRP A 488 1.51 -9.62 0.15
N TYR A 489 0.82 -8.63 -0.37
CA TYR A 489 -0.53 -8.80 -0.90
C TYR A 489 -0.78 -7.94 -2.13
N GLU A 490 -0.44 -6.64 -2.10
CA GLU A 490 -0.78 -5.68 -3.13
C GLU A 490 0.38 -4.74 -3.48
N GLN A 491 0.13 -3.74 -4.31
CA GLN A 491 1.14 -2.95 -5.04
C GLN A 491 2.03 -2.10 -4.13
N LYS A 492 1.54 -1.68 -2.96
CA LYS A 492 2.41 -0.99 -1.98
C LYS A 492 3.52 -1.90 -1.47
N ALA A 493 3.24 -3.19 -1.28
CA ALA A 493 4.28 -4.14 -0.95
C ALA A 493 5.28 -4.35 -2.10
N VAL A 494 4.85 -4.21 -3.36
CA VAL A 494 5.74 -4.30 -4.52
C VAL A 494 6.75 -3.16 -4.49
N ILE A 495 6.32 -1.91 -4.32
CA ILE A 495 7.28 -0.78 -4.27
C ILE A 495 8.21 -0.86 -3.06
N VAL A 496 7.73 -1.33 -1.90
CA VAL A 496 8.59 -1.55 -0.72
C VAL A 496 9.65 -2.62 -1.00
N LEU A 497 9.28 -3.74 -1.64
CA LEU A 497 10.24 -4.77 -2.05
C LEU A 497 11.30 -4.20 -3.00
N LEU A 498 10.88 -3.48 -4.05
CA LEU A 498 11.81 -2.86 -5.00
C LEU A 498 12.74 -1.85 -4.31
N ALA A 499 12.24 -1.10 -3.33
CA ALA A 499 13.04 -0.19 -2.51
C ALA A 499 14.12 -0.94 -1.71
N LEU A 500 13.78 -2.05 -1.08
CA LEU A 500 14.75 -2.89 -0.36
C LEU A 500 15.83 -3.44 -1.30
N LEU A 501 15.44 -3.90 -2.50
CA LEU A 501 16.40 -4.37 -3.50
C LEU A 501 17.33 -3.26 -3.97
N SER A 502 16.82 -2.05 -4.17
CA SER A 502 17.64 -0.90 -4.56
C SER A 502 18.64 -0.47 -3.47
N LEU A 503 18.34 -0.74 -2.20
CA LEU A 503 19.24 -0.55 -1.07
C LEU A 503 20.26 -1.69 -0.88
N GLY A 504 20.21 -2.72 -1.73
CA GLY A 504 21.11 -3.85 -1.68
C GLY A 504 20.73 -4.93 -0.66
N VAL A 505 19.53 -4.90 -0.11
CA VAL A 505 19.03 -5.94 0.80
C VAL A 505 18.87 -7.26 0.07
N LYS A 506 19.34 -8.35 0.68
CA LYS A 506 19.34 -9.71 0.13
C LYS A 506 18.71 -10.71 1.10
N ASN A 507 18.49 -11.94 0.59
CA ASN A 507 18.03 -13.09 1.37
C ASN A 507 16.65 -12.85 2.01
N ILE A 508 15.71 -12.32 1.24
CA ILE A 508 14.35 -12.05 1.68
C ILE A 508 13.49 -13.30 1.47
N HIS A 509 12.90 -13.84 2.54
CA HIS A 509 11.78 -14.77 2.45
C HIS A 509 10.50 -13.99 2.15
N LEU A 510 9.87 -14.30 1.02
CA LEU A 510 8.68 -13.58 0.52
C LEU A 510 7.50 -14.53 0.41
N GLY A 511 6.44 -14.25 1.13
CA GLY A 511 5.27 -15.13 1.16
C GLY A 511 3.92 -14.41 1.22
N PRO A 512 2.83 -15.22 1.30
CA PRO A 512 2.80 -16.69 1.36
C PRO A 512 3.12 -17.39 0.03
N THR A 513 3.12 -16.68 -1.09
CA THR A 513 3.53 -17.16 -2.43
C THR A 513 4.39 -16.10 -3.10
N LEU A 514 5.23 -16.48 -4.04
CA LEU A 514 5.88 -15.53 -4.93
C LEU A 514 4.82 -14.86 -5.84
N PRO A 515 5.08 -13.64 -6.34
CA PRO A 515 4.15 -12.95 -7.23
C PRO A 515 3.90 -13.71 -8.54
N ALA A 516 2.60 -13.89 -8.89
CA ALA A 516 2.19 -14.57 -10.11
C ALA A 516 2.59 -13.84 -11.41
N PHE A 517 2.91 -12.55 -11.32
CA PHE A 517 3.36 -11.74 -12.45
C PHE A 517 4.86 -11.88 -12.76
N LEU A 518 5.60 -12.64 -11.95
CA LEU A 518 7.00 -12.96 -12.26
C LEU A 518 7.07 -14.14 -13.23
N SER A 519 7.64 -13.92 -14.41
CA SER A 519 7.99 -15.03 -15.30
C SER A 519 9.09 -15.90 -14.67
N PRO A 520 9.27 -17.15 -15.10
CA PRO A 520 10.36 -18.00 -14.57
C PRO A 520 11.75 -17.35 -14.69
N ASN A 521 12.03 -16.64 -15.78
CA ASN A 521 13.32 -15.98 -15.98
C ASN A 521 13.48 -14.77 -15.06
N VAL A 522 12.45 -13.93 -14.91
CA VAL A 522 12.48 -12.79 -13.98
C VAL A 522 12.57 -13.25 -12.52
N ALA A 523 11.82 -14.28 -12.15
CA ALA A 523 11.94 -14.90 -10.83
C ALA A 523 13.36 -15.41 -10.57
N LYS A 524 13.98 -16.06 -11.57
CA LYS A 524 15.37 -16.53 -11.47
C LYS A 524 16.36 -15.39 -11.24
N ILE A 525 16.20 -14.24 -11.89
CA ILE A 525 17.04 -13.05 -11.66
C ILE A 525 16.94 -12.59 -10.20
N LEU A 526 15.73 -12.56 -9.64
CA LEU A 526 15.50 -12.16 -8.24
C LEU A 526 16.15 -13.16 -7.25
N VAL A 527 16.07 -14.47 -7.55
CA VAL A 527 16.72 -15.51 -6.73
C VAL A 527 18.24 -15.40 -6.83
N ASP A 528 18.78 -15.37 -8.03
CA ASP A 528 20.24 -15.43 -8.24
C ASP A 528 20.96 -14.15 -7.75
N ASN A 529 20.37 -12.97 -7.97
CA ASN A 529 21.02 -11.70 -7.66
C ASN A 529 20.73 -11.20 -6.23
N PHE A 530 19.56 -11.53 -5.68
CA PHE A 530 19.11 -10.99 -4.40
C PHE A 530 18.80 -12.05 -3.34
N GLY A 531 18.86 -13.34 -3.67
CA GLY A 531 18.56 -14.42 -2.74
C GLY A 531 17.09 -14.43 -2.28
N ILE A 532 16.15 -13.94 -3.11
CA ILE A 532 14.73 -14.01 -2.77
C ILE A 532 14.29 -15.47 -2.82
N SER A 533 13.59 -15.92 -1.78
CA SER A 533 13.01 -17.24 -1.69
C SER A 533 11.57 -17.19 -1.24
N GLY A 534 10.77 -18.21 -1.59
CA GLY A 534 9.46 -18.42 -0.98
C GLY A 534 9.59 -18.88 0.47
N ILE A 535 8.49 -18.84 1.23
CA ILE A 535 8.44 -19.44 2.57
C ILE A 535 8.31 -20.95 2.46
N GLY A 536 8.96 -21.65 3.41
CA GLY A 536 8.85 -23.10 3.61
C GLY A 536 7.90 -23.45 4.75
N THR A 537 8.26 -24.49 5.50
CA THR A 537 7.59 -24.77 6.79
C THR A 537 8.16 -23.87 7.88
N VAL A 538 7.36 -23.62 8.91
CA VAL A 538 7.80 -22.80 10.07
C VAL A 538 9.10 -23.34 10.67
N GLU A 539 9.21 -24.64 10.84
CA GLU A 539 10.37 -25.31 11.44
C GLU A 539 11.63 -25.14 10.58
N GLU A 540 11.52 -25.35 9.27
CA GLU A 540 12.63 -25.15 8.32
C GLU A 540 13.08 -23.70 8.28
N ASP A 541 12.14 -22.76 8.19
CA ASP A 541 12.48 -21.35 8.09
C ASP A 541 13.03 -20.77 9.42
N LEU A 542 12.54 -21.22 10.57
CA LEU A 542 13.16 -20.90 11.86
C LEU A 542 14.62 -21.37 11.92
N LYS A 543 14.88 -22.59 11.45
CA LYS A 543 16.26 -23.13 11.40
C LYS A 543 17.14 -22.36 10.41
N ASN A 544 16.61 -22.01 9.24
CA ASN A 544 17.38 -21.36 8.18
C ASN A 544 17.66 -19.88 8.48
N LEU A 545 16.68 -19.15 9.02
CA LEU A 545 16.79 -17.73 9.28
C LEU A 545 17.42 -17.41 10.65
N ILE A 546 17.12 -18.24 11.65
CA ILE A 546 17.53 -17.95 13.03
C ILE A 546 18.75 -18.78 13.43
N GLY A 547 18.86 -20.01 12.96
CA GLY A 547 19.98 -20.91 13.27
C GLY A 547 19.78 -21.74 14.51
#